data_b647e8ebf51c657d612f9c796bb5f23d
#
_entry.id   b647e8ebf51c657d612f9c796bb5f23d
#
_cell.length_a   1.000
_cell.length_b   1.000
_cell.length_c   1.000
_cell.angle_alpha   90.00
_cell.angle_beta   90.00
_cell.angle_gamma   90.00
#
_symmetry.space_group_name_H-M   'P 1'
#
loop_
_entity.id
_entity.type
_entity.pdbx_description
1 polymer ?
#
loop_
_entity_poly.entity_id
_entity_poly.type
_entity_poly.pdbx_seq_one_letter_code
_entity_poly.pdbx_strand_id
1 'polypeptide(L)'
;MKIEKIINPLNLIYYEYDKKTKTLFYDTDYSNRFIELEFFKITYHLSKQNIKFKVLKDKSIEFAKEKFSLKNKFEKLLKYIDYRNQNIFLLNETKVKFAKNIPLFEIKYIKQKIEFHKYDALIFSSKNGVLAIESMNKEWRKIPSYAISEQTAKLIKDLGGHLKYAGKKRHGDEFAYEILSELKGKRVLYLRAKEVVSSMLEILKENGIKCDDVVVYENYFKEPKEKKELPENSKIIFSSPSTIKYFFKAFSWHKSYKAISIGHTTAKYFPEHIKPIIADKTSLKDCVNKALETI
;
A
#
# COMPACT_ATOMS: atom_id res chain seq x y z
N MET A 1 -10.20 -35.02 4.37
CA MET A 1 -9.42 -34.15 3.51
C MET A 1 -8.02 -34.16 4.09
N LYS A 2 -7.10 -34.87 3.45
CA LYS A 2 -5.70 -34.66 3.79
C LYS A 2 -5.42 -33.22 3.50
N ILE A 3 -5.11 -32.44 4.52
CA ILE A 3 -4.60 -31.11 4.30
C ILE A 3 -3.21 -31.36 3.73
N GLU A 4 -3.17 -31.33 2.42
CA GLU A 4 -1.92 -31.46 1.71
C GLU A 4 -1.01 -30.35 2.17
N LYS A 5 0.15 -30.72 2.57
CA LYS A 5 1.32 -29.99 3.06
C LYS A 5 1.23 -28.48 2.82
N ILE A 6 0.99 -27.73 3.88
CA ILE A 6 1.16 -26.28 3.84
C ILE A 6 2.64 -26.04 4.07
N ILE A 7 3.32 -25.64 3.03
CA ILE A 7 4.73 -25.32 3.09
C ILE A 7 4.85 -23.88 3.57
N ASN A 8 5.47 -23.66 4.73
CA ASN A 8 5.89 -22.33 5.16
C ASN A 8 6.90 -21.75 4.15
N PRO A 9 6.90 -20.44 3.84
CA PRO A 9 7.86 -19.81 2.91
C PRO A 9 9.33 -20.03 3.26
N LEU A 10 9.58 -20.46 4.49
CA LEU A 10 10.93 -20.83 4.93
C LEU A 10 11.21 -22.33 4.79
N ASN A 11 10.30 -23.11 4.20
CA ASN A 11 10.34 -24.58 4.09
C ASN A 11 10.58 -25.32 5.43
N LEU A 12 10.15 -24.72 6.55
CA LEU A 12 10.56 -25.15 7.88
C LEU A 12 9.48 -25.89 8.65
N ILE A 13 8.21 -25.85 8.20
CA ILE A 13 7.10 -26.43 8.93
C ILE A 13 6.15 -27.13 7.98
N TYR A 14 5.89 -28.40 8.23
CA TYR A 14 4.84 -29.18 7.59
C TYR A 14 3.67 -29.30 8.55
N TYR A 15 2.46 -29.04 8.05
CA TYR A 15 1.23 -29.26 8.80
C TYR A 15 0.44 -30.40 8.19
N GLU A 16 0.04 -31.35 9.01
CA GLU A 16 -0.91 -32.38 8.66
C GLU A 16 -2.08 -32.33 9.62
N TYR A 17 -3.30 -32.29 9.11
CA TYR A 17 -4.49 -32.32 9.93
C TYR A 17 -5.21 -33.65 9.77
N ASP A 18 -5.24 -34.45 10.85
CA ASP A 18 -6.06 -35.65 10.91
C ASP A 18 -7.49 -35.29 11.31
N LYS A 19 -8.41 -35.51 10.38
CA LYS A 19 -9.83 -35.21 10.58
C LYS A 19 -10.51 -36.16 11.59
N LYS A 20 -10.02 -37.40 11.77
CA LYS A 20 -10.62 -38.34 12.69
C LYS A 20 -10.28 -37.99 14.12
N THR A 21 -9.03 -37.72 14.38
CA THR A 21 -8.54 -37.33 15.69
C THR A 21 -8.64 -35.82 15.96
N LYS A 22 -8.94 -35.00 14.91
CA LYS A 22 -8.94 -33.54 14.95
C LYS A 22 -7.62 -32.94 15.45
N THR A 23 -6.54 -33.60 15.11
CA THR A 23 -5.20 -33.24 15.54
C THR A 23 -4.44 -32.57 14.40
N LEU A 24 -3.86 -31.42 14.68
CA LEU A 24 -2.91 -30.74 13.81
C LEU A 24 -1.49 -31.18 14.18
N PHE A 25 -0.83 -31.87 13.27
CA PHE A 25 0.59 -32.20 13.38
C PHE A 25 1.38 -31.18 12.58
N TYR A 26 2.52 -30.80 13.09
CA TYR A 26 3.50 -30.03 12.33
C TYR A 26 4.88 -30.59 12.64
N ASP A 27 5.66 -30.76 11.59
CA ASP A 27 7.02 -31.25 11.69
C ASP A 27 7.99 -30.08 11.51
N THR A 28 9.02 -30.06 12.34
CA THR A 28 10.01 -29.00 12.36
C THR A 28 11.38 -29.65 12.23
N ASP A 29 11.93 -29.67 11.02
CA ASP A 29 13.31 -30.12 10.77
C ASP A 29 14.38 -29.20 11.38
N TYR A 30 13.99 -28.14 12.06
CA TYR A 30 14.91 -27.14 12.62
C TYR A 30 14.58 -26.76 14.06
N SER A 31 15.57 -26.86 14.92
CA SER A 31 15.58 -26.35 16.30
C SER A 31 15.74 -24.83 16.36
N ASN A 32 14.93 -24.06 15.66
CA ASN A 32 15.18 -22.64 15.51
C ASN A 32 14.10 -21.77 16.21
N ARG A 33 14.52 -20.62 16.79
CA ARG A 33 13.66 -19.61 17.44
C ARG A 33 12.44 -19.19 16.60
N PHE A 34 12.52 -19.30 15.28
CA PHE A 34 11.42 -19.00 14.38
C PHE A 34 10.24 -19.97 14.46
N ILE A 35 10.49 -21.23 14.79
CA ILE A 35 9.48 -22.29 14.92
C ILE A 35 8.63 -22.06 16.15
N GLU A 36 9.27 -21.73 17.27
CA GLU A 36 8.56 -21.38 18.50
C GLU A 36 7.70 -20.13 18.31
N LEU A 37 8.19 -19.17 17.55
CA LEU A 37 7.45 -17.95 17.24
C LEU A 37 6.21 -18.21 16.36
N GLU A 38 6.29 -19.11 15.39
CA GLU A 38 5.14 -19.50 14.56
C GLU A 38 4.12 -20.32 15.34
N PHE A 39 4.58 -21.24 16.15
CA PHE A 39 3.72 -21.99 17.07
C PHE A 39 2.99 -21.05 18.04
N PHE A 40 3.71 -20.13 18.66
CA PHE A 40 3.11 -19.13 19.52
C PHE A 40 2.08 -18.27 18.80
N LYS A 41 2.36 -17.84 17.57
CA LYS A 41 1.40 -17.09 16.75
C LYS A 41 0.13 -17.88 16.42
N ILE A 42 0.27 -19.16 16.08
CA ILE A 42 -0.88 -20.04 15.82
C ILE A 42 -1.71 -20.21 17.08
N THR A 43 -1.10 -20.59 18.20
CA THR A 43 -1.80 -20.82 19.47
C THR A 43 -2.43 -19.54 20.00
N TYR A 44 -1.74 -18.39 19.91
CA TYR A 44 -2.28 -17.09 20.27
C TYR A 44 -3.49 -16.72 19.40
N HIS A 45 -3.43 -16.99 18.11
CA HIS A 45 -4.53 -16.70 17.19
C HIS A 45 -5.76 -17.58 17.45
N LEU A 46 -5.54 -18.87 17.72
CA LEU A 46 -6.59 -19.80 18.11
C LEU A 46 -7.23 -19.37 19.44
N SER A 47 -6.44 -18.99 20.41
CA SER A 47 -6.91 -18.49 21.71
C SER A 47 -7.74 -17.20 21.57
N LYS A 48 -7.29 -16.24 20.76
CA LYS A 48 -8.07 -15.01 20.50
C LYS A 48 -9.41 -15.25 19.83
N GLN A 49 -9.57 -16.36 19.14
CA GLN A 49 -10.82 -16.74 18.52
C GLN A 49 -11.68 -17.65 19.41
N ASN A 50 -11.29 -17.82 20.67
CA ASN A 50 -11.95 -18.74 21.61
C ASN A 50 -12.06 -20.18 21.10
N ILE A 51 -11.09 -20.62 20.30
CA ILE A 51 -11.02 -22.01 19.82
C ILE A 51 -10.30 -22.82 20.90
N LYS A 52 -11.00 -23.77 21.52
CA LYS A 52 -10.41 -24.65 22.51
C LYS A 52 -9.49 -25.66 21.82
N PHE A 53 -8.28 -25.75 22.27
CA PHE A 53 -7.26 -26.69 21.78
C PHE A 53 -6.37 -27.15 22.92
N LYS A 54 -5.71 -28.29 22.72
CA LYS A 54 -4.74 -28.85 23.64
C LYS A 54 -3.43 -29.07 22.89
N VAL A 55 -2.33 -28.65 23.49
CA VAL A 55 -1.00 -28.92 22.95
C VAL A 55 -0.54 -30.27 23.50
N LEU A 56 -0.18 -31.18 22.62
CA LEU A 56 0.33 -32.50 22.97
C LEU A 56 1.85 -32.44 23.19
N LYS A 57 2.43 -33.53 23.74
CA LYS A 57 3.87 -33.59 24.05
C LYS A 57 4.79 -33.43 22.84
N ASP A 58 4.33 -33.88 21.68
CA ASP A 58 5.00 -33.73 20.39
C ASP A 58 4.77 -32.37 19.71
N LYS A 59 4.22 -31.41 20.46
CA LYS A 59 3.78 -30.09 19.99
C LYS A 59 2.63 -30.11 18.99
N SER A 60 2.02 -31.25 18.70
CA SER A 60 0.78 -31.28 17.93
C SER A 60 -0.38 -30.62 18.68
N ILE A 61 -1.40 -30.20 17.96
CA ILE A 61 -2.55 -29.47 18.51
C ILE A 61 -3.82 -30.27 18.31
N GLU A 62 -4.44 -30.68 19.42
CA GLU A 62 -5.73 -31.35 19.45
C GLU A 62 -6.86 -30.33 19.67
N PHE A 63 -7.89 -30.36 18.83
CA PHE A 63 -9.05 -29.48 18.94
C PHE A 63 -10.18 -30.16 19.70
N ALA A 64 -10.79 -29.45 20.66
CA ALA A 64 -11.92 -29.95 21.42
C ALA A 64 -13.14 -30.25 20.52
N LYS A 65 -13.91 -31.28 20.92
CA LYS A 65 -15.16 -31.69 20.24
C LYS A 65 -16.29 -30.69 20.46
N GLU A 66 -16.30 -29.53 19.82
CA GLU A 66 -17.47 -28.68 19.81
C GLU A 66 -18.15 -28.66 18.45
N LYS A 67 -19.50 -28.67 18.43
CA LYS A 67 -20.40 -28.70 17.26
C LYS A 67 -20.30 -27.48 16.34
N PHE A 68 -19.36 -26.58 16.53
CA PHE A 68 -19.21 -25.38 15.74
C PHE A 68 -18.17 -25.56 14.64
N SER A 69 -18.46 -25.04 13.48
CA SER A 69 -17.68 -25.01 12.25
C SER A 69 -16.19 -24.72 12.45
N LEU A 70 -15.49 -25.58 13.16
CA LEU A 70 -14.02 -25.67 13.20
C LEU A 70 -13.45 -25.65 11.78
N LYS A 71 -14.18 -26.27 10.84
CA LYS A 71 -13.84 -26.26 9.42
C LYS A 71 -13.66 -24.84 8.88
N ASN A 72 -14.64 -23.95 9.11
CA ASN A 72 -14.56 -22.57 8.57
C ASN A 72 -13.51 -21.72 9.28
N LYS A 73 -13.29 -21.94 10.58
CA LYS A 73 -12.27 -21.17 11.32
C LYS A 73 -10.86 -21.68 10.99
N PHE A 74 -10.72 -22.98 10.83
CA PHE A 74 -9.46 -23.60 10.44
C PHE A 74 -9.13 -23.29 8.97
N GLU A 75 -10.09 -23.38 8.07
CA GLU A 75 -9.91 -22.95 6.68
C GLU A 75 -9.51 -21.46 6.58
N LYS A 76 -10.07 -20.60 7.45
CA LYS A 76 -9.64 -19.20 7.55
C LYS A 76 -8.21 -19.05 8.05
N LEU A 77 -7.79 -19.89 9.02
CA LEU A 77 -6.42 -19.91 9.52
C LEU A 77 -5.44 -20.41 8.46
N LEU A 78 -5.78 -21.51 7.77
CA LEU A 78 -5.00 -22.03 6.66
C LEU A 78 -4.85 -21.01 5.54
N LYS A 79 -5.95 -20.36 5.18
CA LYS A 79 -5.95 -19.29 4.21
C LYS A 79 -5.07 -18.11 4.66
N TYR A 80 -5.08 -17.79 5.95
CA TYR A 80 -4.21 -16.77 6.53
C TYR A 80 -2.72 -17.15 6.46
N ILE A 81 -2.39 -18.42 6.73
CA ILE A 81 -1.02 -18.94 6.63
C ILE A 81 -0.58 -18.97 5.18
N ASP A 82 -1.43 -19.45 4.27
CA ASP A 82 -1.18 -19.45 2.83
C ASP A 82 -0.93 -18.03 2.31
N TYR A 83 -1.74 -17.05 2.72
CA TYR A 83 -1.54 -15.64 2.37
C TYR A 83 -0.21 -15.06 2.86
N ARG A 84 0.29 -15.51 4.01
CA ARG A 84 1.62 -15.09 4.49
C ARG A 84 2.76 -15.61 3.62
N ASN A 85 2.53 -16.73 2.96
CA ASN A 85 3.53 -17.42 2.16
C ASN A 85 3.62 -16.87 0.73
N GLN A 86 2.68 -16.03 0.31
CA GLN A 86 2.73 -15.44 -1.01
C GLN A 86 3.83 -14.37 -1.12
N ASN A 87 4.56 -14.43 -2.22
CA ASN A 87 5.59 -13.44 -2.54
C ASN A 87 4.96 -12.17 -3.12
N ILE A 88 4.29 -11.39 -2.25
CA ILE A 88 3.68 -10.11 -2.61
C ILE A 88 4.62 -8.99 -2.19
N PHE A 89 5.02 -8.17 -3.14
CA PHE A 89 5.96 -7.08 -2.93
C PHE A 89 5.32 -5.71 -3.17
N LEU A 90 5.53 -4.81 -2.22
CA LEU A 90 5.09 -3.43 -2.28
C LEU A 90 6.31 -2.51 -2.37
N LEU A 91 6.39 -1.70 -3.44
CA LEU A 91 7.57 -0.93 -3.80
C LEU A 91 7.72 0.40 -3.04
N ASN A 92 7.11 0.50 -1.86
CA ASN A 92 7.19 1.66 -0.97
C ASN A 92 7.33 1.25 0.50
N GLU A 93 7.39 2.22 1.42
CA GLU A 93 7.55 1.98 2.86
C GLU A 93 6.23 1.72 3.61
N THR A 94 5.09 1.89 2.94
CA THR A 94 3.78 1.72 3.59
C THR A 94 3.52 0.26 3.92
N LYS A 95 3.37 -0.03 5.20
CA LYS A 95 3.11 -1.40 5.66
C LYS A 95 1.66 -1.79 5.39
N VAL A 96 1.48 -2.83 4.60
CA VAL A 96 0.18 -3.47 4.36
C VAL A 96 0.31 -4.94 4.71
N LYS A 97 -0.69 -5.49 5.41
CA LYS A 97 -0.69 -6.90 5.81
C LYS A 97 -0.53 -7.80 4.58
N PHE A 98 0.25 -8.85 4.70
CA PHE A 98 0.60 -9.84 3.66
C PHE A 98 1.56 -9.36 2.56
N ALA A 99 1.96 -8.10 2.52
CA ALA A 99 2.96 -7.62 1.59
C ALA A 99 4.32 -7.42 2.26
N LYS A 100 5.38 -7.76 1.53
CA LYS A 100 6.78 -7.45 1.86
C LYS A 100 7.14 -6.11 1.22
N ASN A 101 7.85 -5.24 1.94
CA ASN A 101 8.21 -3.93 1.42
C ASN A 101 9.61 -3.97 0.79
N ILE A 102 9.71 -3.45 -0.42
CA ILE A 102 10.97 -3.14 -1.10
C ILE A 102 10.89 -1.67 -1.54
N PRO A 103 11.22 -0.73 -0.65
CA PRO A 103 11.13 0.69 -0.99
C PRO A 103 12.13 1.05 -2.09
N LEU A 104 11.62 1.47 -3.25
CA LEU A 104 12.44 1.88 -4.39
C LEU A 104 12.51 3.39 -4.58
N PHE A 105 11.92 4.16 -3.67
CA PHE A 105 12.00 5.61 -3.71
C PHE A 105 11.89 6.20 -2.31
N GLU A 106 12.41 7.38 -2.17
CA GLU A 106 12.23 8.26 -1.03
C GLU A 106 11.66 9.60 -1.49
N ILE A 107 11.01 10.31 -0.58
CA ILE A 107 10.49 11.65 -0.84
C ILE A 107 11.56 12.65 -0.42
N LYS A 108 12.01 13.48 -1.36
CA LYS A 108 12.90 14.63 -1.08
C LYS A 108 12.13 15.91 -1.16
N TYR A 109 12.17 16.71 -0.09
CA TYR A 109 11.58 18.04 -0.09
C TYR A 109 12.52 19.02 -0.76
N ILE A 110 11.96 19.87 -1.60
CA ILE A 110 12.67 20.90 -2.36
C ILE A 110 12.39 22.25 -1.68
N LYS A 111 13.40 22.82 -1.05
CA LYS A 111 13.28 24.10 -0.36
C LYS A 111 12.87 25.20 -1.34
N GLN A 112 11.85 25.96 -0.96
CA GLN A 112 11.29 27.05 -1.74
C GLN A 112 11.08 28.29 -0.86
N LYS A 113 11.29 29.47 -1.41
CA LYS A 113 10.86 30.75 -0.80
C LYS A 113 9.49 31.08 -1.38
N ILE A 114 8.47 31.01 -0.56
CA ILE A 114 7.08 31.26 -0.98
C ILE A 114 6.55 32.46 -0.18
N GLU A 115 6.07 33.45 -0.88
CA GLU A 115 5.40 34.64 -0.30
C GLU A 115 3.90 34.32 -0.19
N PHE A 116 3.54 33.61 0.86
CA PHE A 116 2.18 33.13 1.06
C PHE A 116 1.11 34.23 1.08
N HIS A 117 1.45 35.43 1.52
CA HIS A 117 0.54 36.56 1.55
C HIS A 117 0.02 36.99 0.16
N LYS A 118 0.64 36.51 -0.92
CA LYS A 118 0.20 36.77 -2.30
C LYS A 118 -0.92 35.88 -2.77
N TYR A 119 -1.30 34.86 -1.98
CA TYR A 119 -2.23 33.83 -2.40
C TYR A 119 -3.47 33.75 -1.51
N ASP A 120 -4.63 33.58 -2.14
CA ASP A 120 -5.94 33.44 -1.49
C ASP A 120 -6.30 31.98 -1.24
N ALA A 121 -5.64 31.05 -1.93
CA ALA A 121 -5.91 29.62 -1.83
C ALA A 121 -4.68 28.78 -2.14
N LEU A 122 -4.58 27.62 -1.46
CA LEU A 122 -3.56 26.61 -1.71
C LEU A 122 -4.19 25.32 -2.20
N ILE A 123 -3.56 24.65 -3.17
CA ILE A 123 -3.96 23.32 -3.65
C ILE A 123 -2.90 22.30 -3.27
N PHE A 124 -3.35 21.19 -2.67
CA PHE A 124 -2.53 20.04 -2.30
C PHE A 124 -3.05 18.78 -2.98
N SER A 125 -2.32 18.29 -3.97
CA SER A 125 -2.62 17.01 -4.63
C SER A 125 -2.02 15.79 -3.91
N SER A 126 -1.33 16.00 -2.78
CA SER A 126 -0.70 14.92 -2.01
C SER A 126 -0.38 15.35 -0.57
N LYS A 127 -0.39 14.39 0.34
CA LYS A 127 0.15 14.57 1.71
C LYS A 127 1.61 15.04 1.70
N ASN A 128 2.40 14.61 0.73
CA ASN A 128 3.80 14.99 0.63
C ASN A 128 3.98 16.49 0.37
N GLY A 129 3.08 17.11 -0.39
CA GLY A 129 3.06 18.58 -0.58
C GLY A 129 2.81 19.31 0.73
N VAL A 130 1.85 18.82 1.54
CA VAL A 130 1.56 19.39 2.87
C VAL A 130 2.77 19.25 3.81
N LEU A 131 3.36 18.06 3.89
CA LEU A 131 4.52 17.82 4.75
C LEU A 131 5.76 18.62 4.32
N ALA A 132 5.97 18.75 3.01
CA ALA A 132 7.06 19.54 2.48
C ALA A 132 6.94 21.01 2.92
N ILE A 133 5.78 21.62 2.73
CA ILE A 133 5.56 23.01 3.13
C ILE A 133 5.58 23.19 4.64
N GLU A 134 4.99 22.26 5.39
CA GLU A 134 5.04 22.29 6.85
C GLU A 134 6.47 22.31 7.39
N SER A 135 7.39 21.60 6.73
CA SER A 135 8.82 21.59 7.10
C SER A 135 9.56 22.89 6.77
N MET A 136 8.99 23.74 5.91
CA MET A 136 9.65 24.97 5.41
C MET A 136 9.11 26.24 6.07
N ASN A 137 7.80 26.43 6.06
CA ASN A 137 7.15 27.65 6.58
C ASN A 137 5.71 27.34 6.99
N LYS A 138 5.34 27.69 8.20
CA LYS A 138 4.02 27.42 8.79
C LYS A 138 2.95 28.46 8.45
N GLU A 139 3.29 29.54 7.76
CA GLU A 139 2.33 30.59 7.35
C GLU A 139 1.24 30.06 6.42
N TRP A 140 1.52 28.97 5.67
CA TRP A 140 0.55 28.29 4.82
C TRP A 140 -0.73 27.93 5.56
N ARG A 141 -0.66 27.68 6.87
CA ARG A 141 -1.80 27.24 7.69
C ARG A 141 -2.94 28.24 7.73
N LYS A 142 -2.64 29.53 7.51
CA LYS A 142 -3.61 30.62 7.52
C LYS A 142 -4.41 30.71 6.23
N ILE A 143 -3.94 30.07 5.14
CA ILE A 143 -4.53 30.20 3.82
C ILE A 143 -5.51 29.06 3.56
N PRO A 144 -6.72 29.34 3.01
CA PRO A 144 -7.67 28.33 2.63
C PRO A 144 -7.06 27.27 1.73
N SER A 145 -7.13 26.00 2.16
CA SER A 145 -6.45 24.89 1.51
C SER A 145 -7.45 23.90 0.91
N TYR A 146 -7.19 23.50 -0.31
CA TYR A 146 -7.98 22.56 -1.10
C TYR A 146 -7.20 21.26 -1.25
N ALA A 147 -7.74 20.17 -0.72
CA ALA A 147 -7.08 18.87 -0.69
C ALA A 147 -7.73 17.90 -1.67
N ILE A 148 -6.92 17.21 -2.49
CA ILE A 148 -7.42 16.23 -3.48
C ILE A 148 -8.16 15.04 -2.85
N SER A 149 -7.90 14.74 -1.58
CA SER A 149 -8.45 13.55 -0.92
C SER A 149 -8.67 13.79 0.58
N GLU A 150 -9.56 12.99 1.17
CA GLU A 150 -9.81 12.99 2.60
C GLU A 150 -8.55 12.76 3.44
N GLN A 151 -7.63 11.91 2.97
CA GLN A 151 -6.38 11.66 3.69
C GLN A 151 -5.46 12.90 3.71
N THR A 152 -5.42 13.66 2.62
CA THR A 152 -4.68 14.93 2.54
C THR A 152 -5.39 15.99 3.38
N ALA A 153 -6.72 16.05 3.31
CA ALA A 153 -7.55 16.95 4.09
C ALA A 153 -7.40 16.71 5.61
N LYS A 154 -7.39 15.46 6.03
CA LYS A 154 -7.14 15.09 7.43
C LYS A 154 -5.77 15.60 7.89
N LEU A 155 -4.72 15.39 7.10
CA LEU A 155 -3.37 15.86 7.45
C LEU A 155 -3.31 17.39 7.59
N ILE A 156 -3.97 18.14 6.69
CA ILE A 156 -4.06 19.60 6.78
C ILE A 156 -4.67 20.01 8.13
N LYS A 157 -5.79 19.39 8.53
CA LYS A 157 -6.44 19.65 9.82
C LYS A 157 -5.55 19.26 11.01
N ASP A 158 -4.95 18.09 10.98
CA ASP A 158 -4.08 17.56 12.05
C ASP A 158 -2.86 18.49 12.30
N LEU A 159 -2.40 19.20 11.26
CA LEU A 159 -1.33 20.19 11.33
C LEU A 159 -1.81 21.63 11.65
N GLY A 160 -3.09 21.82 11.87
CA GLY A 160 -3.68 23.13 12.16
C GLY A 160 -3.82 24.05 10.94
N GLY A 161 -3.84 23.51 9.74
CA GLY A 161 -4.09 24.24 8.50
C GLY A 161 -5.58 24.53 8.27
N HIS A 162 -5.87 25.61 7.54
CA HIS A 162 -7.22 26.03 7.20
C HIS A 162 -7.76 25.22 6.02
N LEU A 163 -8.36 24.04 6.27
CA LEU A 163 -9.00 23.24 5.21
C LEU A 163 -10.31 23.90 4.76
N LYS A 164 -10.40 24.24 3.46
CA LYS A 164 -11.61 24.76 2.83
C LYS A 164 -12.39 23.67 2.09
N TYR A 165 -11.69 22.75 1.38
CA TYR A 165 -12.33 21.72 0.58
C TYR A 165 -11.56 20.41 0.59
N ALA A 166 -12.30 19.28 0.60
CA ALA A 166 -11.75 17.95 0.43
C ALA A 166 -12.38 17.28 -0.81
N GLY A 167 -11.56 16.94 -1.79
CA GLY A 167 -11.98 16.30 -3.03
C GLY A 167 -12.60 14.92 -2.79
N LYS A 168 -13.63 14.60 -3.57
CA LYS A 168 -14.37 13.33 -3.51
C LYS A 168 -13.71 12.27 -4.39
N LYS A 169 -13.14 12.70 -5.51
CA LYS A 169 -12.48 11.85 -6.49
C LYS A 169 -10.96 12.09 -6.44
N ARG A 170 -10.19 11.02 -6.38
CA ARG A 170 -8.74 11.08 -6.11
C ARG A 170 -7.89 11.33 -7.36
N HIS A 171 -8.49 11.79 -8.46
CA HIS A 171 -7.81 12.11 -9.72
C HIS A 171 -7.68 13.61 -9.89
N GLY A 172 -6.49 14.08 -10.30
CA GLY A 172 -6.17 15.50 -10.35
C GLY A 172 -7.07 16.29 -11.29
N ASP A 173 -7.36 15.76 -12.47
CA ASP A 173 -8.18 16.43 -13.48
C ASP A 173 -9.63 16.59 -13.01
N GLU A 174 -10.23 15.53 -12.45
CA GLU A 174 -11.58 15.59 -11.88
C GLU A 174 -11.63 16.55 -10.68
N PHE A 175 -10.59 16.54 -9.85
CA PHE A 175 -10.49 17.44 -8.71
C PHE A 175 -10.38 18.91 -9.16
N ALA A 176 -9.67 19.19 -10.26
CA ALA A 176 -9.63 20.54 -10.82
C ALA A 176 -11.05 21.06 -11.12
N TYR A 177 -11.86 20.25 -11.81
CA TYR A 177 -13.25 20.62 -12.11
C TYR A 177 -14.13 20.78 -10.85
N GLU A 178 -13.92 19.98 -9.81
CA GLU A 178 -14.67 20.09 -8.55
C GLU A 178 -14.48 21.45 -7.86
N ILE A 179 -13.30 22.07 -8.01
CA ILE A 179 -12.94 23.29 -7.27
C ILE A 179 -13.00 24.59 -8.09
N LEU A 180 -13.30 24.51 -9.40
CA LEU A 180 -13.31 25.69 -10.28
C LEU A 180 -14.17 26.85 -9.74
N SER A 181 -15.42 26.55 -9.33
CA SER A 181 -16.35 27.57 -8.83
C SER A 181 -15.83 28.25 -7.56
N GLU A 182 -15.18 27.50 -6.68
CA GLU A 182 -14.63 28.00 -5.41
C GLU A 182 -13.37 28.88 -5.62
N LEU A 183 -12.69 28.72 -6.76
CA LEU A 183 -11.41 29.39 -7.02
C LEU A 183 -11.54 30.63 -7.92
N LYS A 184 -12.72 30.91 -8.48
CA LYS A 184 -12.93 32.09 -9.31
C LYS A 184 -12.55 33.39 -8.58
N GLY A 185 -11.77 34.25 -9.24
CA GLY A 185 -11.31 35.52 -8.72
C GLY A 185 -10.17 35.43 -7.70
N LYS A 186 -9.73 34.24 -7.34
CA LYS A 186 -8.63 34.02 -6.39
C LYS A 186 -7.29 33.88 -7.08
N ARG A 187 -6.23 34.28 -6.40
CA ARG A 187 -4.86 33.92 -6.73
C ARG A 187 -4.49 32.63 -6.01
N VAL A 188 -4.23 31.59 -6.76
CA VAL A 188 -4.09 30.21 -6.27
C VAL A 188 -2.64 29.75 -6.38
N LEU A 189 -2.15 29.03 -5.39
CA LEU A 189 -0.87 28.33 -5.44
C LEU A 189 -1.05 26.82 -5.40
N TYR A 190 -0.60 26.13 -6.43
CA TYR A 190 -0.55 24.68 -6.47
C TYR A 190 0.81 24.16 -6.00
N LEU A 191 0.81 23.47 -4.86
CA LEU A 191 1.99 22.87 -4.25
C LEU A 191 2.12 21.41 -4.69
N ARG A 192 3.02 21.12 -5.63
CA ARG A 192 3.05 19.88 -6.35
C ARG A 192 4.37 19.11 -6.29
N ALA A 193 4.31 17.84 -6.71
CA ALA A 193 5.48 17.07 -7.03
C ALA A 193 6.20 17.61 -8.29
N LYS A 194 7.47 17.26 -8.43
CA LYS A 194 8.25 17.53 -9.65
C LYS A 194 7.65 16.84 -10.87
N GLU A 195 7.33 15.54 -10.74
CA GLU A 195 6.63 14.77 -11.77
C GLU A 195 5.14 14.65 -11.39
N VAL A 196 4.26 15.15 -12.23
CA VAL A 196 2.80 15.02 -12.12
C VAL A 196 2.24 14.38 -13.37
N VAL A 197 1.15 13.64 -13.22
CA VAL A 197 0.50 12.92 -14.32
C VAL A 197 -0.79 13.61 -14.76
N SER A 198 -1.39 14.42 -13.88
CA SER A 198 -2.64 15.12 -14.16
C SER A 198 -2.40 16.46 -14.85
N SER A 199 -3.36 16.87 -15.68
CA SER A 199 -3.42 18.18 -16.32
C SER A 199 -4.13 19.23 -15.45
N MET A 200 -4.11 19.05 -14.13
CA MET A 200 -4.86 19.92 -13.20
C MET A 200 -4.49 21.39 -13.36
N LEU A 201 -3.21 21.71 -13.51
CA LEU A 201 -2.74 23.09 -13.67
C LEU A 201 -3.27 23.72 -14.96
N GLU A 202 -3.20 22.98 -16.05
CA GLU A 202 -3.70 23.37 -17.36
C GLU A 202 -5.21 23.61 -17.30
N ILE A 203 -5.97 22.67 -16.74
CA ILE A 203 -7.44 22.78 -16.58
C ILE A 203 -7.80 24.03 -15.79
N LEU A 204 -7.12 24.31 -14.68
CA LEU A 204 -7.38 25.51 -13.89
C LEU A 204 -7.13 26.80 -14.70
N LYS A 205 -6.00 26.89 -15.41
CA LYS A 205 -5.62 28.06 -16.21
C LYS A 205 -6.58 28.27 -17.39
N GLU A 206 -6.94 27.21 -18.11
CA GLU A 206 -7.90 27.25 -19.24
C GLU A 206 -9.29 27.72 -18.79
N ASN A 207 -9.67 27.49 -17.55
CA ASN A 207 -10.91 27.95 -16.97
C ASN A 207 -10.79 29.31 -16.23
N GLY A 208 -9.72 30.07 -16.50
CA GLY A 208 -9.55 31.44 -16.03
C GLY A 208 -9.10 31.58 -14.57
N ILE A 209 -8.63 30.51 -13.95
CA ILE A 209 -8.08 30.57 -12.57
C ILE A 209 -6.63 31.06 -12.63
N LYS A 210 -6.31 32.14 -11.91
CA LYS A 210 -4.94 32.63 -11.72
C LYS A 210 -4.18 31.66 -10.81
N CYS A 211 -3.57 30.63 -11.38
CA CYS A 211 -2.89 29.57 -10.65
C CYS A 211 -1.40 29.55 -10.96
N ASP A 212 -0.60 29.86 -9.94
CA ASP A 212 0.85 29.61 -9.94
C ASP A 212 1.10 28.19 -9.42
N ASP A 213 2.23 27.58 -9.80
CA ASP A 213 2.63 26.28 -9.28
C ASP A 213 4.07 26.29 -8.75
N VAL A 214 4.30 25.52 -7.71
CA VAL A 214 5.63 25.36 -7.11
C VAL A 214 5.91 23.90 -6.82
N VAL A 215 7.06 23.43 -7.30
CA VAL A 215 7.57 22.11 -7.00
C VAL A 215 8.16 22.10 -5.58
N VAL A 216 7.53 21.36 -4.67
CA VAL A 216 7.93 21.31 -3.27
C VAL A 216 8.48 19.95 -2.83
N TYR A 217 8.34 18.93 -3.65
CA TYR A 217 8.95 17.62 -3.40
C TYR A 217 9.16 16.86 -4.71
N GLU A 218 10.02 15.86 -4.63
CA GLU A 218 10.22 14.86 -5.70
C GLU A 218 10.30 13.44 -5.12
N ASN A 219 9.90 12.47 -5.94
CA ASN A 219 10.22 11.07 -5.70
C ASN A 219 11.62 10.80 -6.22
N TYR A 220 12.51 10.42 -5.33
CA TYR A 220 13.88 10.12 -5.67
C TYR A 220 14.13 8.61 -5.62
N PHE A 221 14.73 8.07 -6.66
CA PHE A 221 15.06 6.64 -6.71
C PHE A 221 15.97 6.25 -5.54
N LYS A 222 15.60 5.18 -4.87
CA LYS A 222 16.37 4.56 -3.80
C LYS A 222 16.74 3.15 -4.21
N GLU A 223 18.02 2.85 -4.26
CA GLU A 223 18.46 1.48 -4.52
C GLU A 223 17.98 0.55 -3.39
N PRO A 224 17.48 -0.64 -3.73
CA PRO A 224 17.14 -1.63 -2.72
C PRO A 224 18.40 -2.04 -1.96
N LYS A 225 18.26 -2.26 -0.65
CA LYS A 225 19.40 -2.65 0.22
C LYS A 225 20.05 -3.96 -0.21
N GLU A 226 19.27 -4.87 -0.78
CA GLU A 226 19.75 -6.14 -1.32
C GLU A 226 19.30 -6.24 -2.78
N LYS A 227 20.29 -6.32 -3.70
CA LYS A 227 20.05 -6.58 -5.12
C LYS A 227 19.88 -8.08 -5.39
N LYS A 228 18.94 -8.72 -4.71
CA LYS A 228 18.58 -10.10 -5.01
C LYS A 228 17.39 -10.12 -5.96
N GLU A 229 17.44 -11.02 -6.95
CA GLU A 229 16.26 -11.30 -7.75
C GLU A 229 15.09 -11.67 -6.86
N LEU A 230 13.91 -11.22 -7.24
CA LEU A 230 12.71 -11.60 -6.51
C LEU A 230 12.40 -13.07 -6.78
N PRO A 231 11.82 -13.79 -5.83
CA PRO A 231 11.43 -15.19 -6.02
C PRO A 231 10.51 -15.35 -7.23
N GLU A 232 10.57 -16.48 -7.89
CA GLU A 232 9.61 -16.82 -8.95
C GLU A 232 8.16 -16.69 -8.46
N ASN A 233 7.25 -16.43 -9.39
CA ASN A 233 5.83 -16.20 -9.12
C ASN A 233 5.55 -15.02 -8.17
N SER A 234 6.48 -14.08 -8.05
CA SER A 234 6.27 -12.86 -7.27
C SER A 234 5.16 -12.00 -7.86
N LYS A 235 4.36 -11.44 -6.97
CA LYS A 235 3.29 -10.48 -7.28
C LYS A 235 3.76 -9.11 -6.85
N ILE A 236 3.92 -8.20 -7.79
CA ILE A 236 4.56 -6.90 -7.56
C ILE A 236 3.51 -5.81 -7.69
N ILE A 237 3.37 -5.00 -6.66
CA ILE A 237 2.36 -3.94 -6.59
C ILE A 237 2.97 -2.61 -7.01
N PHE A 238 2.40 -2.02 -8.04
CA PHE A 238 2.78 -0.74 -8.62
C PHE A 238 1.73 0.32 -8.26
N SER A 239 2.12 1.26 -7.43
CA SER A 239 1.22 2.30 -6.89
C SER A 239 1.23 3.63 -7.66
N SER A 240 2.11 3.75 -8.66
CA SER A 240 2.25 4.94 -9.50
C SER A 240 3.12 4.64 -10.73
N PRO A 241 3.09 5.47 -11.78
CA PRO A 241 4.02 5.36 -12.91
C PRO A 241 5.50 5.37 -12.49
N SER A 242 5.86 6.18 -11.50
CA SER A 242 7.24 6.23 -11.01
C SER A 242 7.70 4.92 -10.38
N THR A 243 6.81 4.15 -9.76
CA THR A 243 7.16 2.82 -9.22
C THR A 243 7.50 1.82 -10.31
N ILE A 244 6.89 1.93 -11.50
CA ILE A 244 7.24 1.13 -12.68
C ILE A 244 8.65 1.48 -13.14
N LYS A 245 8.92 2.78 -13.35
CA LYS A 245 10.24 3.30 -13.73
C LYS A 245 11.33 2.82 -12.78
N TYR A 246 11.08 2.90 -11.47
CA TYR A 246 12.05 2.51 -10.44
C TYR A 246 12.23 1.00 -10.34
N PHE A 247 11.17 0.22 -10.58
CA PHE A 247 11.30 -1.24 -10.64
C PHE A 247 12.26 -1.66 -11.73
N PHE A 248 12.07 -1.19 -12.96
CA PHE A 248 12.95 -1.52 -14.10
C PHE A 248 14.37 -0.93 -13.98
N LYS A 249 14.56 0.05 -13.11
CA LYS A 249 15.90 0.53 -12.76
C LYS A 249 16.61 -0.39 -11.77
N ALA A 250 15.87 -1.08 -10.90
CA ALA A 250 16.40 -1.91 -9.82
C ALA A 250 16.44 -3.40 -10.15
N PHE A 251 15.47 -3.90 -10.94
CA PHE A 251 15.23 -5.31 -11.21
C PHE A 251 14.92 -5.58 -12.67
N SER A 252 15.24 -6.80 -13.10
CA SER A 252 14.75 -7.34 -14.37
C SER A 252 13.38 -7.98 -14.20
N TRP A 253 12.56 -7.95 -15.26
CA TRP A 253 11.27 -8.62 -15.25
C TRP A 253 11.42 -10.11 -15.54
N HIS A 254 10.96 -10.96 -14.64
CA HIS A 254 10.89 -12.40 -14.89
C HIS A 254 9.49 -12.78 -15.39
N LYS A 255 9.41 -13.73 -16.35
CA LYS A 255 8.16 -14.15 -16.98
C LYS A 255 7.10 -14.70 -16.02
N SER A 256 7.51 -15.21 -14.85
CA SER A 256 6.61 -15.71 -13.82
C SER A 256 6.02 -14.61 -12.94
N TYR A 257 6.53 -13.37 -13.01
CA TYR A 257 6.01 -12.29 -12.18
C TYR A 257 4.62 -11.85 -12.65
N LYS A 258 3.82 -11.39 -11.69
CA LYS A 258 2.52 -10.78 -11.94
C LYS A 258 2.53 -9.33 -11.47
N ALA A 259 2.21 -8.42 -12.37
CA ALA A 259 2.08 -7.00 -12.06
C ALA A 259 0.68 -6.70 -11.54
N ILE A 260 0.60 -6.05 -10.38
CA ILE A 260 -0.65 -5.52 -9.83
C ILE A 260 -0.58 -3.99 -9.90
N SER A 261 -1.45 -3.39 -10.69
CA SER A 261 -1.55 -1.93 -10.81
C SER A 261 -2.62 -1.36 -9.88
N ILE A 262 -2.31 -0.26 -9.22
CA ILE A 262 -3.27 0.43 -8.34
C ILE A 262 -4.47 1.01 -9.08
N GLY A 263 -4.35 1.23 -10.40
CA GLY A 263 -5.42 1.78 -11.23
C GLY A 263 -5.02 1.92 -12.68
N HIS A 264 -6.00 2.29 -13.54
CA HIS A 264 -5.83 2.41 -14.99
C HIS A 264 -4.74 3.41 -15.40
N THR A 265 -4.60 4.53 -14.70
CA THR A 265 -3.58 5.53 -15.00
C THR A 265 -2.17 4.93 -14.90
N THR A 266 -1.89 4.18 -13.83
CA THR A 266 -0.60 3.50 -13.65
C THR A 266 -0.43 2.38 -14.68
N ALA A 267 -1.49 1.64 -15.00
CA ALA A 267 -1.46 0.53 -15.93
C ALA A 267 -0.98 0.92 -17.34
N LYS A 268 -1.23 2.16 -17.78
CA LYS A 268 -0.82 2.68 -19.11
C LYS A 268 0.70 2.81 -19.28
N TYR A 269 1.48 2.77 -18.20
CA TYR A 269 2.94 2.97 -18.23
C TYR A 269 3.75 1.67 -18.25
N PHE A 270 3.08 0.51 -18.25
CA PHE A 270 3.79 -0.76 -18.41
C PHE A 270 4.26 -0.98 -19.83
N PRO A 271 5.41 -1.66 -20.00
CA PRO A 271 5.80 -2.18 -21.32
C PRO A 271 4.70 -3.09 -21.91
N GLU A 272 4.54 -3.09 -23.24
CA GLU A 272 3.46 -3.81 -23.93
C GLU A 272 3.38 -5.31 -23.61
N HIS A 273 4.52 -5.93 -23.36
CA HIS A 273 4.60 -7.35 -23.03
C HIS A 273 4.17 -7.69 -21.59
N ILE A 274 3.90 -6.68 -20.74
CA ILE A 274 3.44 -6.86 -19.37
C ILE A 274 1.99 -6.38 -19.26
N LYS A 275 1.08 -7.31 -19.04
CA LYS A 275 -0.34 -7.01 -18.82
C LYS A 275 -0.64 -6.96 -17.33
N PRO A 276 -0.76 -5.77 -16.71
CA PRO A 276 -1.02 -5.69 -15.29
C PRO A 276 -2.47 -6.05 -14.95
N ILE A 277 -2.63 -6.67 -13.80
CA ILE A 277 -3.94 -6.85 -13.17
C ILE A 277 -4.26 -5.57 -12.39
N ILE A 278 -5.43 -5.00 -12.62
CA ILE A 278 -5.82 -3.74 -12.01
C ILE A 278 -6.60 -4.02 -10.73
N ALA A 279 -6.25 -3.32 -9.65
CA ALA A 279 -6.97 -3.40 -8.38
C ALA A 279 -8.39 -2.80 -8.51
N ASP A 280 -9.35 -3.38 -7.79
CA ASP A 280 -10.76 -2.98 -7.86
C ASP A 280 -11.00 -1.57 -7.30
N LYS A 281 -10.16 -1.14 -6.37
CA LYS A 281 -10.16 0.22 -5.80
C LYS A 281 -8.74 0.77 -5.73
N THR A 282 -8.62 2.09 -5.84
CA THR A 282 -7.35 2.81 -5.83
C THR A 282 -6.77 2.90 -4.42
N SER A 283 -6.41 1.75 -3.82
CA SER A 283 -5.74 1.66 -2.53
C SER A 283 -4.72 0.54 -2.48
N LEU A 284 -3.66 0.70 -1.67
CA LEU A 284 -2.64 -0.33 -1.48
C LEU A 284 -3.21 -1.61 -0.87
N LYS A 285 -4.23 -1.49 -0.01
CA LYS A 285 -4.91 -2.63 0.59
C LYS A 285 -5.65 -3.45 -0.48
N ASP A 286 -6.34 -2.78 -1.39
CA ASP A 286 -7.05 -3.46 -2.49
C ASP A 286 -6.07 -4.08 -3.49
N CYS A 287 -4.91 -3.45 -3.73
CA CYS A 287 -3.83 -4.08 -4.51
C CYS A 287 -3.35 -5.39 -3.87
N VAL A 288 -3.14 -5.40 -2.55
CA VAL A 288 -2.75 -6.61 -1.83
C VAL A 288 -3.86 -7.66 -1.89
N ASN A 289 -5.12 -7.28 -1.70
CA ASN A 289 -6.25 -8.20 -1.83
C ASN A 289 -6.29 -8.81 -3.25
N LYS A 290 -6.13 -7.98 -4.28
CA LYS A 290 -6.09 -8.44 -5.68
C LYS A 290 -4.92 -9.40 -5.94
N ALA A 291 -3.76 -9.10 -5.37
CA ALA A 291 -2.61 -10.01 -5.42
C ALA A 291 -2.89 -11.35 -4.74
N LEU A 292 -3.61 -11.38 -3.63
CA LEU A 292 -4.00 -12.59 -2.91
C LEU A 292 -4.99 -13.47 -3.69
N GLU A 293 -5.87 -12.86 -4.49
CA GLU A 293 -6.85 -13.54 -5.35
C GLU A 293 -6.24 -14.08 -6.65
N THR A 294 -5.06 -13.61 -7.02
CA THR A 294 -4.38 -14.00 -8.25
C THR A 294 -3.60 -15.29 -8.03
N ILE A 295 -3.95 -16.33 -8.76
CA ILE A 295 -3.28 -17.65 -8.76
C ILE A 295 -2.04 -17.61 -9.66
#